data_0bf710401be6dede6760be4babc9dcd4
#
_entry.id   0bf710401be6dede6760be4babc9dcd4
#
_cell.length_a   1.000
_cell.length_b   1.000
_cell.length_c   1.000
_cell.angle_alpha   90.00
_cell.angle_beta   90.00
_cell.angle_gamma   90.00
#
_symmetry.space_group_name_H-M   'P 1'
#
loop_
_entity.id
_entity.type
_entity.pdbx_description
1 polymer ?
#
loop_
_entity_poly.entity_id
_entity_poly.type
_entity_poly.pdbx_seq_one_letter_code
_entity_poly.pdbx_strand_id
1 'polypeptide(L)'
;MAIGLVGSEMCIRDRPNKIINTNKYFVVCANYLGGCYGSTGPNSINLNTGEIYGDDFPFISFKDIEISQKLLLDDLGVVSLEAVIGPSIGGLMALEFSLLYPDYVKNLISISSGYRLSTIQLLHNLEQAYILDLAKSSNGREAEYLSLARMIAHKTYISLELLSSRAKDESKYDKNFLEGFLSTSQESYMMHQGEKFIQRFTPESYNSIIKGWQNFYIDTKEIKKLENINVLIISVDSDVCFYPEEQVEFENLLKENGIKTIVKVINSTKGHDCFLLEPELFEKEFQNFI
;
A
#
# COMPACT_ATOMS: atom_id res chain seq x y z
N MET A 1 -20.24 1.44 -14.87
CA MET A 1 -19.72 0.53 -13.84
C MET A 1 -18.63 1.26 -13.08
N ALA A 2 -18.61 1.18 -11.75
CA ALA A 2 -17.59 1.86 -10.93
C ALA A 2 -16.54 0.84 -10.46
N ILE A 3 -15.29 1.29 -10.38
CA ILE A 3 -14.16 0.54 -9.83
C ILE A 3 -13.56 1.37 -8.70
N GLY A 4 -13.49 0.80 -7.50
CA GLY A 4 -12.78 1.37 -6.37
C GLY A 4 -11.30 0.96 -6.41
N LEU A 5 -10.41 1.95 -6.34
CA LEU A 5 -8.97 1.74 -6.29
C LEU A 5 -8.46 2.17 -4.92
N VAL A 6 -7.57 1.37 -4.34
CA VAL A 6 -6.93 1.70 -3.08
C VAL A 6 -5.44 1.94 -3.33
N GLY A 7 -5.02 3.21 -3.19
CA GLY A 7 -3.66 3.65 -3.43
C GLY A 7 -3.51 4.58 -4.64
N SER A 8 -3.02 5.79 -4.39
CA SER A 8 -2.91 6.88 -5.39
C SER A 8 -2.00 6.56 -6.59
N GLU A 9 -1.12 5.59 -6.46
CA GLU A 9 -0.17 5.23 -7.53
C GLU A 9 -0.81 4.40 -8.65
N MET A 10 -2.02 3.88 -8.45
CA MET A 10 -2.80 3.19 -9.49
C MET A 10 -3.36 4.14 -10.55
N CYS A 11 -3.45 5.45 -10.29
CA CYS A 11 -3.94 6.45 -11.24
C CYS A 11 -3.14 6.55 -12.55
N ILE A 12 -1.93 5.98 -12.62
CA ILE A 12 -1.12 5.95 -13.83
C ILE A 12 -1.65 4.91 -14.85
N ARG A 13 -2.51 3.98 -14.42
CA ARG A 13 -3.00 2.81 -15.18
C ARG A 13 -4.45 2.91 -15.60
N ASP A 14 -5.16 3.87 -15.06
CA ASP A 14 -6.55 4.18 -15.38
C ASP A 14 -6.61 5.26 -16.48
N ARG A 15 -6.65 4.85 -17.72
CA ARG A 15 -6.78 5.73 -18.90
C ARG A 15 -7.59 5.04 -19.98
N PRO A 16 -8.10 5.81 -20.96
CA PRO A 16 -8.71 5.21 -22.15
C PRO A 16 -7.79 4.14 -22.78
N ASN A 17 -8.33 2.94 -22.97
CA ASN A 17 -7.63 1.79 -23.57
C ASN A 17 -6.38 1.29 -22.77
N LYS A 18 -6.33 1.54 -21.48
CA LYS A 18 -5.33 0.94 -20.56
C LYS A 18 -5.95 -0.20 -19.77
N ILE A 19 -5.17 -0.79 -18.86
CA ILE A 19 -5.58 -1.95 -18.03
C ILE A 19 -6.94 -1.69 -17.37
N ILE A 20 -7.11 -0.52 -16.76
CA ILE A 20 -8.40 -0.04 -16.25
C ILE A 20 -8.91 1.01 -17.22
N ASN A 21 -9.83 0.59 -18.09
CA ASN A 21 -10.29 1.41 -19.20
C ASN A 21 -11.35 2.43 -18.74
N THR A 22 -10.97 3.70 -18.65
CA THR A 22 -11.86 4.79 -18.24
C THR A 22 -12.97 5.11 -19.24
N ASN A 23 -12.93 4.57 -20.46
CA ASN A 23 -14.08 4.62 -21.37
C ASN A 23 -15.19 3.64 -20.96
N LYS A 24 -14.87 2.61 -20.18
CA LYS A 24 -15.77 1.55 -19.73
C LYS A 24 -16.21 1.72 -18.29
N TYR A 25 -15.30 2.22 -17.45
CA TYR A 25 -15.47 2.29 -16.00
C TYR A 25 -15.37 3.72 -15.49
N PHE A 26 -16.21 4.06 -14.53
CA PHE A 26 -16.02 5.20 -13.65
C PHE A 26 -15.05 4.76 -12.54
N VAL A 27 -13.85 5.34 -12.53
CA VAL A 27 -12.76 4.95 -11.63
C VAL A 27 -12.65 5.94 -10.49
N VAL A 28 -12.66 5.46 -9.27
CA VAL A 28 -12.52 6.27 -8.04
C VAL A 28 -11.32 5.79 -7.26
N CYS A 29 -10.45 6.71 -6.87
CA CYS A 29 -9.30 6.46 -6.00
C CYS A 29 -9.18 7.59 -4.99
N ALA A 30 -9.49 7.31 -3.73
CA ALA A 30 -9.37 8.29 -2.66
C ALA A 30 -8.01 8.19 -1.97
N ASN A 31 -7.47 9.33 -1.52
CA ASN A 31 -6.32 9.33 -0.63
C ASN A 31 -6.73 8.82 0.75
N TYR A 32 -5.78 8.19 1.45
CA TYR A 32 -6.01 7.67 2.78
C TYR A 32 -6.26 8.78 3.79
N LEU A 33 -7.28 8.59 4.61
CA LEU A 33 -7.43 9.35 5.84
C LEU A 33 -6.17 9.12 6.72
N GLY A 34 -5.61 10.17 7.27
CA GLY A 34 -4.32 10.10 7.97
C GLY A 34 -3.08 10.20 7.08
N GLY A 35 -3.26 10.21 5.73
CA GLY A 35 -2.18 10.34 4.75
C GLY A 35 -1.72 11.79 4.52
N CYS A 36 -0.98 12.00 3.43
CA CYS A 36 -0.31 13.28 3.15
C CYS A 36 -0.88 14.06 1.94
N TYR A 37 -1.89 13.54 1.20
CA TYR A 37 -2.35 14.13 -0.06
C TYR A 37 -3.84 14.49 -0.04
N GLY A 38 -4.21 15.57 0.65
CA GLY A 38 -5.53 16.19 0.53
C GLY A 38 -6.62 15.61 1.44
N SER A 39 -6.62 14.33 1.77
CA SER A 39 -7.48 13.79 2.81
C SER A 39 -7.04 14.27 4.19
N THR A 40 -7.99 14.43 5.12
CA THR A 40 -7.67 14.86 6.47
C THR A 40 -6.63 13.95 7.12
N GLY A 41 -5.58 14.54 7.65
CA GLY A 41 -4.46 13.86 8.27
C GLY A 41 -3.80 14.73 9.34
N PRO A 42 -2.69 14.28 9.93
CA PRO A 42 -1.97 15.00 10.98
C PRO A 42 -1.61 16.45 10.63
N ASN A 43 -1.37 16.74 9.35
CA ASN A 43 -1.04 18.08 8.88
C ASN A 43 -2.26 18.96 8.58
N SER A 44 -3.46 18.45 8.76
CA SER A 44 -4.70 19.19 8.58
C SER A 44 -5.00 20.08 9.78
N ILE A 45 -5.74 21.17 9.53
CA ILE A 45 -6.23 22.03 10.62
C ILE A 45 -7.40 21.32 11.32
N ASN A 46 -7.32 21.22 12.63
CA ASN A 46 -8.42 20.81 13.48
C ASN A 46 -9.44 21.96 13.54
N LEU A 47 -10.62 21.76 12.98
CA LEU A 47 -11.65 22.78 12.91
C LEU A 47 -12.20 23.23 14.27
N ASN A 48 -11.98 22.44 15.33
CA ASN A 48 -12.44 22.79 16.68
C ASN A 48 -11.45 23.71 17.40
N THR A 49 -10.14 23.60 17.11
CA THR A 49 -9.10 24.40 17.78
C THR A 49 -8.53 25.49 16.88
N GLY A 50 -8.63 25.34 15.54
CA GLY A 50 -7.98 26.21 14.57
C GLY A 50 -6.49 25.94 14.38
N GLU A 51 -5.92 24.92 15.04
CA GLU A 51 -4.52 24.51 14.98
C GLU A 51 -4.34 23.24 14.16
N ILE A 52 -3.10 22.95 13.75
CA ILE A 52 -2.75 21.69 13.09
C ILE A 52 -2.91 20.54 14.10
N TYR A 53 -3.46 19.40 13.67
CA TYR A 53 -3.58 18.21 14.53
C TYR A 53 -2.25 17.73 15.10
N GLY A 54 -1.23 17.61 14.26
CA GLY A 54 0.08 17.08 14.69
C GLY A 54 -0.03 15.71 15.36
N ASP A 55 0.57 15.60 16.54
CA ASP A 55 0.52 14.40 17.37
C ASP A 55 -0.86 14.12 17.99
N ASP A 56 -1.75 15.10 18.04
CA ASP A 56 -3.14 14.96 18.54
C ASP A 56 -4.08 14.35 17.48
N PHE A 57 -3.56 14.01 16.30
CA PHE A 57 -4.36 13.35 15.27
C PHE A 57 -4.82 11.96 15.78
N PRO A 58 -6.13 11.65 15.69
CA PRO A 58 -6.66 10.41 16.22
C PRO A 58 -6.06 9.19 15.51
N PHE A 59 -6.04 8.04 16.21
CA PHE A 59 -5.76 6.77 15.58
C PHE A 59 -6.80 6.47 14.51
N ILE A 60 -6.33 6.16 13.30
CA ILE A 60 -7.16 5.77 12.15
C ILE A 60 -6.81 4.32 11.78
N SER A 61 -7.77 3.43 11.86
CA SER A 61 -7.66 2.07 11.35
C SER A 61 -7.91 2.03 9.84
N PHE A 62 -7.54 0.92 9.19
CA PHE A 62 -7.92 0.70 7.79
C PHE A 62 -9.44 0.66 7.63
N LYS A 63 -10.15 0.10 8.59
CA LYS A 63 -11.61 0.12 8.61
C LYS A 63 -12.20 1.54 8.59
N ASP A 64 -11.61 2.49 9.30
CA ASP A 64 -12.06 3.90 9.27
C ASP A 64 -11.83 4.50 7.88
N ILE A 65 -10.71 4.16 7.23
CA ILE A 65 -10.42 4.57 5.85
C ILE A 65 -11.49 4.01 4.92
N GLU A 66 -11.82 2.72 5.02
CA GLU A 66 -12.82 2.07 4.15
C GLU A 66 -14.22 2.64 4.37
N ILE A 67 -14.60 2.96 5.61
CA ILE A 67 -15.86 3.63 5.90
C ILE A 67 -15.89 5.02 5.24
N SER A 68 -14.80 5.78 5.32
CA SER A 68 -14.71 7.11 4.70
C SER A 68 -14.80 7.03 3.17
N GLN A 69 -14.18 6.02 2.56
CA GLN A 69 -14.28 5.77 1.11
C GLN A 69 -15.69 5.39 0.70
N LYS A 70 -16.39 4.58 1.50
CA LYS A 70 -17.80 4.24 1.24
C LYS A 70 -18.70 5.47 1.27
N LEU A 71 -18.51 6.36 2.25
CA LEU A 71 -19.23 7.63 2.31
C LEU A 71 -18.99 8.51 1.08
N LEU A 72 -17.74 8.57 0.60
CA LEU A 72 -17.40 9.26 -0.65
C LEU A 72 -18.13 8.64 -1.85
N LEU A 73 -18.14 7.31 -1.96
CA LEU A 73 -18.82 6.61 -3.05
C LEU A 73 -20.33 6.87 -3.02
N ASP A 74 -20.95 6.94 -1.83
CA ASP A 74 -22.36 7.27 -1.66
C ASP A 74 -22.66 8.71 -2.10
N ASP A 75 -21.79 9.66 -1.73
CA ASP A 75 -21.91 11.07 -2.15
C ASP A 75 -21.79 11.23 -3.67
N LEU A 76 -20.95 10.41 -4.30
CA LEU A 76 -20.81 10.34 -5.75
C LEU A 76 -21.97 9.59 -6.45
N GLY A 77 -22.93 9.07 -5.70
CA GLY A 77 -24.09 8.33 -6.23
C GLY A 77 -23.73 6.94 -6.78
N VAL A 78 -22.59 6.36 -6.38
CA VAL A 78 -22.19 5.01 -6.76
C VAL A 78 -22.96 4.00 -5.93
N VAL A 79 -23.76 3.16 -6.56
CA VAL A 79 -24.62 2.18 -5.88
C VAL A 79 -24.01 0.77 -5.80
N SER A 80 -23.00 0.48 -6.56
CA SER A 80 -22.22 -0.77 -6.52
C SER A 80 -20.89 -0.63 -7.23
N LEU A 81 -19.90 -1.44 -6.84
CA LEU A 81 -18.60 -1.54 -7.51
C LEU A 81 -18.53 -2.77 -8.40
N GLU A 82 -18.12 -2.58 -9.65
CA GLU A 82 -17.75 -3.68 -10.51
C GLU A 82 -16.52 -4.43 -9.99
N ALA A 83 -15.55 -3.66 -9.46
CA ALA A 83 -14.40 -4.23 -8.76
C ALA A 83 -13.87 -3.27 -7.69
N VAL A 84 -13.31 -3.83 -6.63
CA VAL A 84 -12.37 -3.17 -5.74
C VAL A 84 -10.99 -3.77 -5.96
N ILE A 85 -9.98 -2.91 -6.14
CA ILE A 85 -8.64 -3.31 -6.57
C ILE A 85 -7.62 -2.68 -5.65
N GLY A 86 -6.73 -3.48 -5.09
CA GLY A 86 -5.67 -2.97 -4.22
C GLY A 86 -4.37 -3.74 -4.35
N PRO A 87 -3.23 -3.05 -4.60
CA PRO A 87 -1.91 -3.63 -4.44
C PRO A 87 -1.38 -3.43 -3.02
N SER A 88 -0.53 -4.34 -2.53
CA SER A 88 0.17 -4.20 -1.24
C SER A 88 -0.82 -4.01 -0.09
N ILE A 89 -0.61 -3.00 0.78
CA ILE A 89 -1.57 -2.62 1.83
C ILE A 89 -2.95 -2.28 1.27
N GLY A 90 -3.02 -1.81 0.02
CA GLY A 90 -4.29 -1.58 -0.67
C GLY A 90 -5.08 -2.87 -0.90
N GLY A 91 -4.42 -4.02 -1.03
CA GLY A 91 -5.09 -5.33 -1.12
C GLY A 91 -5.69 -5.76 0.21
N LEU A 92 -5.04 -5.46 1.34
CA LEU A 92 -5.61 -5.65 2.68
C LEU A 92 -6.87 -4.79 2.85
N MET A 93 -6.81 -3.52 2.44
CA MET A 93 -7.93 -2.59 2.47
C MET A 93 -9.06 -3.04 1.53
N ALA A 94 -8.75 -3.47 0.31
CA ALA A 94 -9.75 -3.98 -0.63
C ALA A 94 -10.48 -5.22 -0.09
N LEU A 95 -9.77 -6.10 0.61
CA LEU A 95 -10.35 -7.24 1.32
C LEU A 95 -11.29 -6.76 2.43
N GLU A 96 -10.84 -5.84 3.28
CA GLU A 96 -11.64 -5.31 4.39
C GLU A 96 -12.88 -4.57 3.88
N PHE A 97 -12.76 -3.76 2.83
CA PHE A 97 -13.90 -3.12 2.17
C PHE A 97 -14.93 -4.14 1.68
N SER A 98 -14.46 -5.22 1.05
CA SER A 98 -15.33 -6.28 0.55
C SER A 98 -16.04 -7.04 1.67
N LEU A 99 -15.40 -7.20 2.84
CA LEU A 99 -16.01 -7.80 4.03
C LEU A 99 -17.01 -6.87 4.73
N LEU A 100 -16.78 -5.58 4.70
CA LEU A 100 -17.69 -4.57 5.24
C LEU A 100 -18.93 -4.39 4.37
N TYR A 101 -18.77 -4.47 3.05
CA TYR A 101 -19.82 -4.17 2.08
C TYR A 101 -19.95 -5.25 1.00
N PRO A 102 -20.23 -6.52 1.38
CA PRO A 102 -20.20 -7.65 0.45
C PRO A 102 -21.23 -7.55 -0.69
N ASP A 103 -22.40 -6.96 -0.43
CA ASP A 103 -23.43 -6.75 -1.45
C ASP A 103 -23.14 -5.58 -2.40
N TYR A 104 -22.12 -4.80 -2.09
CA TYR A 104 -21.72 -3.62 -2.86
C TYR A 104 -20.61 -3.91 -3.88
N VAL A 105 -19.86 -5.01 -3.71
CA VAL A 105 -18.68 -5.37 -4.49
C VAL A 105 -18.95 -6.66 -5.28
N LYS A 106 -18.70 -6.65 -6.62
CA LYS A 106 -18.80 -7.86 -7.44
C LYS A 106 -17.49 -8.64 -7.51
N ASN A 107 -16.38 -7.93 -7.63
CA ASN A 107 -15.06 -8.52 -7.82
C ASN A 107 -14.05 -7.89 -6.86
N LEU A 108 -13.26 -8.72 -6.18
CA LEU A 108 -12.10 -8.31 -5.38
C LEU A 108 -10.82 -8.69 -6.14
N ILE A 109 -9.95 -7.73 -6.38
CA ILE A 109 -8.63 -7.96 -6.99
C ILE A 109 -7.55 -7.56 -6.00
N SER A 110 -6.84 -8.56 -5.47
CA SER A 110 -5.73 -8.40 -4.53
C SER A 110 -4.41 -8.66 -5.24
N ILE A 111 -3.49 -7.70 -5.21
CA ILE A 111 -2.22 -7.76 -5.94
C ILE A 111 -1.07 -7.66 -4.95
N SER A 112 -0.16 -8.64 -4.94
CA SER A 112 1.00 -8.63 -4.03
C SER A 112 0.59 -8.27 -2.61
N SER A 113 -0.42 -8.99 -2.06
CA SER A 113 -1.05 -8.70 -0.78
C SER A 113 -1.50 -10.00 -0.11
N GLY A 114 -2.14 -9.92 1.03
CA GLY A 114 -2.62 -11.07 1.79
C GLY A 114 -3.90 -10.76 2.55
N TYR A 115 -4.13 -11.49 3.66
CA TYR A 115 -5.26 -11.29 4.56
C TYR A 115 -4.83 -10.95 6.00
N ARG A 116 -3.54 -10.96 6.26
CA ARG A 116 -2.93 -10.65 7.56
C ARG A 116 -1.52 -10.11 7.38
N LEU A 117 -0.94 -9.57 8.43
CA LEU A 117 0.46 -9.21 8.43
C LEU A 117 1.32 -10.45 8.72
N SER A 118 2.42 -10.57 7.99
CA SER A 118 3.47 -11.54 8.30
C SER A 118 4.35 -11.07 9.47
N THR A 119 5.11 -11.99 10.02
CA THR A 119 6.07 -11.67 11.10
C THR A 119 7.06 -10.61 10.65
N ILE A 120 7.58 -10.70 9.42
CA ILE A 120 8.56 -9.73 8.93
C ILE A 120 7.96 -8.33 8.76
N GLN A 121 6.71 -8.23 8.30
CA GLN A 121 5.99 -6.96 8.18
C GLN A 121 5.77 -6.33 9.55
N LEU A 122 5.34 -7.13 10.56
CA LEU A 122 5.18 -6.67 11.94
C LEU A 122 6.48 -6.13 12.52
N LEU A 123 7.61 -6.80 12.29
CA LEU A 123 8.93 -6.37 12.77
C LEU A 123 9.40 -5.10 12.06
N HIS A 124 9.28 -5.04 10.73
CA HIS A 124 9.65 -3.83 9.97
C HIS A 124 8.79 -2.62 10.34
N ASN A 125 7.50 -2.82 10.56
CA ASN A 125 6.62 -1.74 11.01
C ASN A 125 6.99 -1.26 12.42
N LEU A 126 7.32 -2.19 13.32
CA LEU A 126 7.80 -1.86 14.66
C LEU A 126 9.09 -1.00 14.62
N GLU A 127 10.08 -1.42 13.83
CA GLU A 127 11.33 -0.68 13.64
C GLU A 127 11.08 0.75 13.16
N GLN A 128 10.23 0.90 12.14
CA GLN A 128 9.87 2.20 11.58
C GLN A 128 9.11 3.07 12.59
N ALA A 129 8.09 2.49 13.26
CA ALA A 129 7.32 3.22 14.26
C ALA A 129 8.21 3.71 15.43
N TYR A 130 9.15 2.87 15.87
CA TYR A 130 10.09 3.23 16.93
C TYR A 130 11.03 4.36 16.51
N ILE A 131 11.56 4.30 15.27
CA ILE A 131 12.38 5.38 14.72
C ILE A 131 11.61 6.70 14.66
N LEU A 132 10.34 6.67 14.23
CA LEU A 132 9.49 7.85 14.17
C LEU A 132 9.12 8.40 15.56
N ASP A 133 9.03 7.54 16.57
CA ASP A 133 8.83 7.98 17.94
C ASP A 133 10.07 8.70 18.48
N LEU A 134 11.27 8.18 18.20
CA LEU A 134 12.54 8.87 18.52
C LEU A 134 12.65 10.24 17.83
N ALA A 135 12.06 10.41 16.65
CA ALA A 135 12.05 11.67 15.93
C ALA A 135 11.42 12.81 16.74
N LYS A 136 10.39 12.54 17.55
CA LYS A 136 9.68 13.55 18.36
C LYS A 136 10.57 14.31 19.33
N SER A 137 11.66 13.71 19.79
CA SER A 137 12.64 14.33 20.69
C SER A 137 13.93 14.79 19.98
N SER A 138 13.91 14.84 18.66
CA SER A 138 15.14 14.99 17.86
C SER A 138 15.60 16.41 17.59
N ASN A 139 14.88 17.42 18.09
CA ASN A 139 15.23 18.84 17.97
C ASN A 139 15.49 19.28 16.51
N GLY A 140 14.57 19.02 15.60
CA GLY A 140 14.63 19.48 14.20
C GLY A 140 15.29 18.45 13.25
N ARG A 141 15.47 17.20 13.66
CA ARG A 141 15.99 16.12 12.81
C ARG A 141 14.92 15.13 12.36
N GLU A 142 13.64 15.47 12.47
CA GLU A 142 12.49 14.61 12.18
C GLU A 142 12.56 14.05 10.76
N ALA A 143 13.00 14.86 9.80
CA ALA A 143 13.14 14.46 8.39
C ALA A 143 14.20 13.35 8.20
N GLU A 144 15.30 13.38 8.96
CA GLU A 144 16.33 12.34 8.91
C GLU A 144 15.79 11.00 9.42
N TYR A 145 15.01 11.00 10.50
CA TYR A 145 14.37 9.80 11.03
C TYR A 145 13.33 9.23 10.07
N LEU A 146 12.53 10.10 9.42
CA LEU A 146 11.60 9.68 8.39
C LEU A 146 12.33 9.08 7.18
N SER A 147 13.42 9.67 6.75
CA SER A 147 14.29 9.13 5.71
C SER A 147 14.80 7.73 6.07
N LEU A 148 15.27 7.54 7.32
CA LEU A 148 15.74 6.24 7.82
C LEU A 148 14.61 5.20 7.85
N ALA A 149 13.42 5.56 8.33
CA ALA A 149 12.26 4.68 8.32
C ALA A 149 11.93 4.23 6.89
N ARG A 150 11.95 5.13 5.91
CA ARG A 150 11.77 4.80 4.49
C ARG A 150 12.84 3.85 3.96
N MET A 151 14.10 4.04 4.32
CA MET A 151 15.20 3.16 3.90
C MET A 151 15.00 1.73 4.43
N ILE A 152 14.48 1.56 5.64
CA ILE A 152 14.13 0.24 6.19
C ILE A 152 13.06 -0.43 5.33
N ALA A 153 11.96 0.26 5.05
CA ALA A 153 10.86 -0.27 4.23
C ALA A 153 11.32 -0.60 2.81
N HIS A 154 12.13 0.26 2.20
CA HIS A 154 12.51 0.16 0.78
C HIS A 154 13.28 -1.13 0.45
N LYS A 155 13.93 -1.76 1.41
CA LYS A 155 14.62 -3.06 1.23
C LYS A 155 13.71 -4.19 0.80
N THR A 156 12.41 -4.10 1.05
CA THR A 156 11.42 -5.12 0.69
C THR A 156 10.61 -4.78 -0.56
N TYR A 157 10.71 -3.55 -1.09
CA TYR A 157 9.88 -3.11 -2.22
C TYR A 157 10.44 -3.51 -3.58
N ILE A 158 11.75 -3.64 -3.69
CA ILE A 158 12.40 -4.09 -4.92
C ILE A 158 13.28 -5.31 -4.65
N SER A 159 13.46 -6.15 -5.67
CA SER A 159 14.35 -7.31 -5.56
C SER A 159 15.80 -6.89 -5.34
N LEU A 160 16.59 -7.76 -4.74
CA LEU A 160 18.04 -7.53 -4.59
C LEU A 160 18.75 -7.41 -5.94
N GLU A 161 18.28 -8.12 -6.96
CA GLU A 161 18.79 -8.03 -8.33
C GLU A 161 18.57 -6.62 -8.90
N LEU A 162 17.35 -6.09 -8.78
CA LEU A 162 17.04 -4.75 -9.24
C LEU A 162 17.79 -3.69 -8.42
N LEU A 163 17.87 -3.85 -7.11
CA LEU A 163 18.65 -2.95 -6.24
C LEU A 163 20.12 -2.90 -6.69
N SER A 164 20.73 -4.06 -6.91
CA SER A 164 22.13 -4.16 -7.39
C SER A 164 22.29 -3.53 -8.78
N SER A 165 21.31 -3.67 -9.67
CA SER A 165 21.38 -3.12 -11.02
C SER A 165 21.25 -1.60 -11.06
N ARG A 166 20.40 -1.03 -10.19
CA ARG A 166 20.19 0.43 -10.08
C ARG A 166 21.33 1.15 -9.38
N ALA A 167 22.07 0.45 -8.57
CA ALA A 167 23.17 0.98 -7.77
C ALA A 167 24.52 0.97 -8.50
N LYS A 168 24.55 1.08 -9.83
CA LYS A 168 25.80 1.03 -10.63
C LYS A 168 26.52 2.35 -10.74
N ASP A 169 25.85 3.47 -10.46
CA ASP A 169 26.45 4.78 -10.54
C ASP A 169 27.32 5.09 -9.32
N GLU A 170 28.33 5.94 -9.50
CA GLU A 170 29.19 6.40 -8.40
C GLU A 170 28.37 7.11 -7.32
N SER A 171 28.79 6.95 -6.05
CA SER A 171 28.14 7.63 -4.93
C SER A 171 28.17 9.15 -5.13
N LYS A 172 26.97 9.76 -5.08
CA LYS A 172 26.76 11.22 -5.19
C LYS A 172 26.81 11.93 -3.83
N TYR A 173 26.91 11.17 -2.73
CA TYR A 173 26.88 11.73 -1.38
C TYR A 173 28.27 12.12 -0.91
N ASP A 174 28.33 13.24 -0.22
CA ASP A 174 29.53 13.66 0.47
C ASP A 174 29.88 12.62 1.54
N LYS A 175 31.09 12.10 1.49
CA LYS A 175 31.63 11.10 2.42
C LYS A 175 31.63 11.58 3.89
N ASN A 176 31.45 12.88 4.13
CA ASN A 176 31.42 13.47 5.46
C ASN A 176 30.11 13.21 6.23
N PHE A 177 29.03 12.75 5.57
CA PHE A 177 27.75 12.54 6.25
C PHE A 177 27.77 11.34 7.22
N LEU A 178 28.43 10.27 6.83
CA LEU A 178 28.71 9.12 7.69
C LEU A 178 30.16 8.71 7.42
N GLU A 179 31.09 9.30 8.16
CA GLU A 179 32.54 9.10 7.97
C GLU A 179 32.88 7.61 7.95
N GLY A 180 33.33 7.12 6.79
CA GLY A 180 33.67 5.72 6.55
C GLY A 180 32.53 4.79 6.09
N PHE A 181 31.27 5.25 5.90
CA PHE A 181 30.16 4.39 5.51
C PHE A 181 29.68 4.56 4.08
N LEU A 182 29.67 5.76 3.50
CA LEU A 182 29.15 5.96 2.15
C LEU A 182 30.22 5.78 1.08
N SER A 183 30.59 4.53 0.82
CA SER A 183 31.60 4.19 -0.18
C SER A 183 31.04 3.49 -1.43
N THR A 184 29.78 3.06 -1.41
CA THR A 184 29.16 2.30 -2.48
C THR A 184 27.98 3.01 -3.11
N SER A 185 27.68 2.66 -4.35
CA SER A 185 26.51 3.16 -5.06
C SER A 185 25.19 2.66 -4.46
N GLN A 186 25.19 1.50 -3.80
CA GLN A 186 24.04 0.95 -3.08
C GLN A 186 23.64 1.83 -1.89
N GLU A 187 24.62 2.25 -1.10
CA GLU A 187 24.40 3.17 0.02
C GLU A 187 23.85 4.51 -0.46
N SER A 188 24.46 5.07 -1.52
CA SER A 188 24.01 6.29 -2.16
C SER A 188 22.56 6.19 -2.67
N TYR A 189 22.21 5.07 -3.30
CA TYR A 189 20.86 4.82 -3.78
C TYR A 189 19.83 4.81 -2.64
N MET A 190 20.13 4.13 -1.54
CA MET A 190 19.24 4.05 -0.38
C MET A 190 19.03 5.42 0.27
N MET A 191 20.09 6.22 0.44
CA MET A 191 19.99 7.59 0.93
C MET A 191 19.07 8.42 0.04
N HIS A 192 19.24 8.34 -1.28
CA HIS A 192 18.39 9.05 -2.23
C HIS A 192 16.90 8.67 -2.10
N GLN A 193 16.58 7.39 -1.87
CA GLN A 193 15.19 6.96 -1.67
C GLN A 193 14.58 7.57 -0.40
N GLY A 194 15.35 7.66 0.67
CA GLY A 194 14.93 8.33 1.89
C GLY A 194 14.68 9.83 1.66
N GLU A 195 15.62 10.54 1.04
CA GLU A 195 15.50 11.98 0.73
C GLU A 195 14.31 12.29 -0.20
N LYS A 196 14.07 11.45 -1.19
CA LYS A 196 12.91 11.61 -2.07
C LYS A 196 11.59 11.45 -1.31
N PHE A 197 11.55 10.59 -0.30
CA PHE A 197 10.35 10.30 0.46
C PHE A 197 9.92 11.47 1.34
N ILE A 198 10.86 12.14 2.02
CA ILE A 198 10.58 13.29 2.89
C ILE A 198 10.04 14.51 2.14
N GLN A 199 10.13 14.54 0.81
CA GLN A 199 9.49 15.58 -0.01
C GLN A 199 7.96 15.43 -0.05
N ARG A 200 7.42 14.28 0.32
CA ARG A 200 6.00 13.93 0.19
C ARG A 200 5.31 13.67 1.52
N PHE A 201 6.01 13.04 2.44
CA PHE A 201 5.47 12.62 3.74
C PHE A 201 6.06 13.42 4.88
N THR A 202 5.26 13.59 5.93
CA THR A 202 5.75 13.99 7.26
C THR A 202 5.83 12.77 8.18
N PRO A 203 6.62 12.83 9.26
CA PRO A 203 6.70 11.75 10.24
C PRO A 203 5.33 11.34 10.79
N GLU A 204 4.46 12.31 11.10
CA GLU A 204 3.14 12.08 11.68
C GLU A 204 2.21 11.36 10.69
N SER A 205 2.17 11.81 9.42
CA SER A 205 1.36 11.17 8.39
C SER A 205 1.84 9.75 8.09
N TYR A 206 3.16 9.53 8.01
CA TYR A 206 3.70 8.20 7.79
C TYR A 206 3.43 7.27 8.99
N ASN A 207 3.60 7.77 10.21
CA ASN A 207 3.30 7.03 11.44
C ASN A 207 1.81 6.67 11.56
N SER A 208 0.91 7.55 11.12
CA SER A 208 -0.52 7.27 11.08
C SER A 208 -0.83 6.04 10.20
N ILE A 209 -0.26 5.97 9.00
CA ILE A 209 -0.44 4.84 8.10
C ILE A 209 0.20 3.55 8.65
N ILE A 210 1.42 3.62 9.21
CA ILE A 210 2.08 2.46 9.82
C ILE A 210 1.25 1.92 10.99
N LYS A 211 0.71 2.79 11.84
CA LYS A 211 -0.16 2.37 12.95
C LYS A 211 -1.42 1.68 12.46
N GLY A 212 -2.07 2.21 11.41
CA GLY A 212 -3.22 1.56 10.78
C GLY A 212 -2.86 0.17 10.27
N TRP A 213 -1.74 0.05 9.56
CA TRP A 213 -1.25 -1.24 9.05
C TRP A 213 -0.90 -2.21 10.18
N GLN A 214 -0.14 -1.78 11.18
CA GLN A 214 0.26 -2.61 12.32
C GLN A 214 -0.94 -3.20 13.11
N ASN A 215 -2.06 -2.50 13.11
CA ASN A 215 -3.28 -2.92 13.79
C ASN A 215 -4.31 -3.57 12.85
N PHE A 216 -3.94 -3.83 11.60
CA PHE A 216 -4.84 -4.52 10.67
C PHE A 216 -5.10 -5.95 11.13
N TYR A 217 -6.38 -6.30 11.19
CA TYR A 217 -6.82 -7.62 11.57
C TYR A 217 -8.14 -7.97 10.88
N ILE A 218 -8.20 -9.16 10.30
CA ILE A 218 -9.42 -9.78 9.75
C ILE A 218 -9.77 -11.00 10.60
N ASP A 219 -11.00 -11.05 11.11
CA ASP A 219 -11.53 -12.30 11.65
C ASP A 219 -11.79 -13.27 10.48
N THR A 220 -11.07 -14.38 10.44
CA THR A 220 -11.17 -15.35 9.36
C THR A 220 -12.57 -15.97 9.24
N LYS A 221 -13.39 -15.91 10.31
CA LYS A 221 -14.80 -16.31 10.26
C LYS A 221 -15.65 -15.43 9.35
N GLU A 222 -15.25 -14.19 9.17
CA GLU A 222 -15.94 -13.22 8.31
C GLU A 222 -15.72 -13.49 6.80
N ILE A 223 -14.72 -14.29 6.44
CA ILE A 223 -14.39 -14.64 5.04
C ILE A 223 -15.59 -15.18 4.26
N LYS A 224 -16.51 -15.88 4.93
CA LYS A 224 -17.77 -16.38 4.32
C LYS A 224 -18.64 -15.27 3.73
N LYS A 225 -18.50 -14.02 4.17
CA LYS A 225 -19.23 -12.89 3.59
C LYS A 225 -18.88 -12.65 2.11
N LEU A 226 -17.74 -13.16 1.65
CA LEU A 226 -17.30 -13.04 0.26
C LEU A 226 -17.94 -14.07 -0.68
N GLU A 227 -18.91 -14.88 -0.25
CA GLU A 227 -19.48 -16.01 -1.03
C GLU A 227 -20.03 -15.61 -2.41
N ASN A 228 -20.49 -14.36 -2.55
CA ASN A 228 -21.01 -13.82 -3.83
C ASN A 228 -20.00 -12.95 -4.58
N ILE A 229 -18.75 -12.84 -4.10
CA ILE A 229 -17.70 -12.03 -4.69
C ILE A 229 -16.72 -12.95 -5.42
N ASN A 230 -16.38 -12.60 -6.68
CA ASN A 230 -15.27 -13.27 -7.36
C ASN A 230 -13.95 -12.67 -6.87
N VAL A 231 -12.99 -13.52 -6.53
CA VAL A 231 -11.69 -13.07 -6.03
C VAL A 231 -10.58 -13.42 -7.02
N LEU A 232 -9.78 -12.41 -7.38
CA LEU A 232 -8.54 -12.58 -8.13
C LEU A 232 -7.36 -12.20 -7.22
N ILE A 233 -6.45 -13.13 -7.00
CA ILE A 233 -5.18 -12.89 -6.34
C ILE A 233 -4.10 -12.88 -7.41
N ILE A 234 -3.30 -11.83 -7.46
CA ILE A 234 -2.13 -11.74 -8.34
C ILE A 234 -0.89 -11.64 -7.47
N SER A 235 -0.06 -12.67 -7.54
CA SER A 235 1.22 -12.79 -6.84
C SER A 235 2.38 -12.43 -7.78
N VAL A 236 3.49 -11.96 -7.23
CA VAL A 236 4.76 -11.78 -7.95
C VAL A 236 5.80 -12.72 -7.33
N ASP A 237 6.45 -13.54 -8.15
CA ASP A 237 7.33 -14.62 -7.69
C ASP A 237 8.58 -14.15 -6.93
N SER A 238 9.04 -12.94 -7.19
CA SER A 238 10.18 -12.30 -6.53
C SER A 238 9.82 -11.35 -5.39
N ASP A 239 8.54 -11.30 -4.97
CA ASP A 239 8.07 -10.42 -3.91
C ASP A 239 8.58 -10.89 -2.53
N VAL A 240 9.26 -9.99 -1.82
CA VAL A 240 9.78 -10.23 -0.45
C VAL A 240 9.13 -9.33 0.59
N CYS A 241 8.16 -8.51 0.18
CA CYS A 241 7.32 -7.70 1.08
C CYS A 241 6.04 -8.46 1.46
N PHE A 242 5.38 -9.05 0.46
CA PHE A 242 4.29 -9.99 0.61
C PHE A 242 4.68 -11.29 -0.12
N TYR A 243 5.22 -12.23 0.62
CA TYR A 243 5.76 -13.47 0.05
C TYR A 243 4.70 -14.25 -0.73
N PRO A 244 5.05 -14.91 -1.85
CA PRO A 244 4.12 -15.76 -2.60
C PRO A 244 3.43 -16.82 -1.74
N GLU A 245 4.12 -17.37 -0.75
CA GLU A 245 3.58 -18.36 0.19
C GLU A 245 2.41 -17.82 1.01
N GLU A 246 2.45 -16.55 1.41
CA GLU A 246 1.37 -15.89 2.15
C GLU A 246 0.11 -15.75 1.28
N GLN A 247 0.30 -15.58 -0.02
CA GLN A 247 -0.79 -15.49 -0.97
C GLN A 247 -1.41 -16.87 -1.27
N VAL A 248 -0.60 -17.93 -1.21
CA VAL A 248 -1.10 -19.32 -1.22
C VAL A 248 -1.91 -19.63 0.06
N GLU A 249 -1.47 -19.15 1.23
CA GLU A 249 -2.25 -19.27 2.46
C GLU A 249 -3.60 -18.54 2.33
N PHE A 250 -3.61 -17.35 1.74
CA PHE A 250 -4.84 -16.60 1.49
C PHE A 250 -5.77 -17.34 0.53
N GLU A 251 -5.24 -17.87 -0.56
CA GLU A 251 -6.01 -18.72 -1.49
C GLU A 251 -6.65 -19.90 -0.78
N ASN A 252 -5.89 -20.62 0.06
CA ASN A 252 -6.39 -21.77 0.79
C ASN A 252 -7.52 -21.38 1.75
N LEU A 253 -7.35 -20.28 2.50
CA LEU A 253 -8.39 -19.73 3.37
C LEU A 253 -9.69 -19.45 2.60
N LEU A 254 -9.60 -18.82 1.43
CA LEU A 254 -10.76 -18.53 0.58
C LEU A 254 -11.42 -19.82 0.08
N LYS A 255 -10.65 -20.78 -0.43
CA LYS A 255 -11.15 -22.07 -0.93
C LYS A 255 -11.83 -22.92 0.16
N GLU A 256 -11.25 -22.95 1.37
CA GLU A 256 -11.83 -23.65 2.52
C GLU A 256 -13.19 -23.08 2.94
N ASN A 257 -13.43 -21.80 2.65
CA ASN A 257 -14.69 -21.13 2.87
C ASN A 257 -15.63 -21.15 1.65
N GLY A 258 -15.27 -21.85 0.57
CA GLY A 258 -16.08 -21.99 -0.64
C GLY A 258 -16.09 -20.76 -1.55
N ILE A 259 -15.16 -19.83 -1.37
CA ILE A 259 -15.08 -18.58 -2.16
C ILE A 259 -14.47 -18.87 -3.54
N LYS A 260 -15.13 -18.37 -4.59
CA LYS A 260 -14.65 -18.49 -5.96
C LYS A 260 -13.39 -17.64 -6.17
N THR A 261 -12.24 -18.29 -6.25
CA THR A 261 -10.92 -17.66 -6.28
C THR A 261 -10.13 -18.10 -7.51
N ILE A 262 -9.50 -17.13 -8.17
CA ILE A 262 -8.50 -17.34 -9.23
C ILE A 262 -7.18 -16.77 -8.72
N VAL A 263 -6.10 -17.55 -8.88
CA VAL A 263 -4.74 -17.09 -8.53
C VAL A 263 -3.89 -17.05 -9.78
N LYS A 264 -3.11 -16.00 -9.91
CA LYS A 264 -2.14 -15.77 -10.98
C LYS A 264 -0.79 -15.43 -10.39
N VAL A 265 0.25 -15.98 -10.96
CA VAL A 265 1.64 -15.65 -10.60
C VAL A 265 2.29 -14.91 -11.76
N ILE A 266 2.77 -13.71 -11.48
CA ILE A 266 3.57 -12.91 -12.41
C ILE A 266 5.06 -13.23 -12.16
N ASN A 267 5.74 -13.65 -13.21
CA ASN A 267 7.18 -13.87 -13.17
C ASN A 267 7.88 -12.55 -13.48
N SER A 268 8.58 -12.00 -12.50
CA SER A 268 9.33 -10.75 -12.62
C SER A 268 10.51 -10.71 -11.67
N THR A 269 11.59 -10.08 -12.08
CA THR A 269 12.78 -9.82 -11.24
C THR A 269 12.70 -8.48 -10.50
N LYS A 270 11.54 -7.79 -10.51
CA LYS A 270 11.41 -6.43 -9.94
C LYS A 270 11.00 -6.40 -8.46
N GLY A 271 10.58 -7.54 -7.91
CA GLY A 271 10.09 -7.63 -6.53
C GLY A 271 8.69 -7.08 -6.35
N HIS A 272 8.39 -6.60 -5.15
CA HIS A 272 7.08 -6.10 -4.76
C HIS A 272 6.57 -4.99 -5.68
N ASP A 273 7.41 -4.01 -6.05
CA ASP A 273 7.05 -2.89 -6.92
C ASP A 273 6.83 -3.28 -8.40
N CYS A 274 6.83 -4.58 -8.74
CA CYS A 274 6.58 -5.06 -10.10
C CYS A 274 5.30 -4.45 -10.70
N PHE A 275 4.21 -4.37 -9.92
CA PHE A 275 2.95 -3.78 -10.39
C PHE A 275 3.07 -2.28 -10.75
N LEU A 276 4.11 -1.59 -10.24
CA LEU A 276 4.45 -0.22 -10.61
C LEU A 276 5.42 -0.15 -11.81
N LEU A 277 6.35 -1.06 -11.89
CA LEU A 277 7.47 -1.03 -12.83
C LEU A 277 7.15 -1.72 -14.16
N GLU A 278 6.35 -2.79 -14.13
CA GLU A 278 5.98 -3.64 -15.27
C GLU A 278 4.45 -3.89 -15.32
N PRO A 279 3.64 -2.81 -15.35
CA PRO A 279 2.17 -2.93 -15.30
C PRO A 279 1.58 -3.77 -16.43
N GLU A 280 2.26 -3.81 -17.58
CA GLU A 280 1.85 -4.58 -18.75
C GLU A 280 1.75 -6.09 -18.49
N LEU A 281 2.52 -6.61 -17.53
CA LEU A 281 2.45 -8.03 -17.15
C LEU A 281 1.10 -8.40 -16.51
N PHE A 282 0.38 -7.43 -15.97
CA PHE A 282 -0.90 -7.61 -15.29
C PHE A 282 -2.10 -7.47 -16.23
N GLU A 283 -1.93 -6.85 -17.40
CA GLU A 283 -3.01 -6.45 -18.30
C GLU A 283 -3.93 -7.61 -18.69
N LYS A 284 -3.35 -8.73 -19.08
CA LYS A 284 -4.10 -9.91 -19.51
C LYS A 284 -4.96 -10.49 -18.39
N GLU A 285 -4.46 -10.49 -17.16
CA GLU A 285 -5.17 -11.07 -16.01
C GLU A 285 -6.39 -10.22 -15.63
N PHE A 286 -6.26 -8.89 -15.73
CA PHE A 286 -7.38 -7.98 -15.54
C PHE A 286 -8.44 -8.14 -16.62
N GLN A 287 -8.05 -8.10 -17.92
CA GLN A 287 -8.98 -8.19 -19.04
C GLN A 287 -9.79 -9.49 -19.08
N ASN A 288 -9.23 -10.56 -18.52
CA ASN A 288 -9.91 -11.85 -18.43
C ASN A 288 -10.84 -11.94 -17.21
N PHE A 289 -10.75 -11.01 -16.27
CA PHE A 289 -11.47 -11.08 -15.00
C PHE A 289 -12.61 -10.06 -14.88
N ILE A 290 -12.45 -8.81 -15.41
CA ILE A 290 -13.45 -7.73 -15.36
C ILE A 290 -13.84 -7.19 -16.73
#